data_2b7be7e9c1c467bf888374a30da63bcb
#
_entry.id   2b7be7e9c1c467bf888374a30da63bcb
#
_cell.length_a   1.000
_cell.length_b   1.000
_cell.length_c   1.000
_cell.angle_alpha   90.00
_cell.angle_beta   90.00
_cell.angle_gamma   90.00
#
_symmetry.space_group_name_H-M   'P 1'
#
loop_
_entity.id
_entity.type
_entity.pdbx_description
1 polymer ?
#
loop_
_entity_poly.entity_id
_entity_poly.type
_entity_poly.pdbx_seq_one_letter_code
_entity_poly.pdbx_strand_id
1 'polypeptide(L)'
;VAGSFPLFSLEISAMSNDAHEATALPDEPALTPEALEELDDLLDELRTRGEEIPQWEFCDGFLTALICTRREVPAAEWLPMLLGDGGTLEAAEGQPLPLMEVFKDAAQQARFLELVGLRMDEIRTQLDADVKTLEDDRTFQPEAMDMRGAILSLPEEERPDDGEIPSFGQIWALGFMFVVENWAEEWAAPRDKEAAGWLNEALNAVVALTEDDTSKPEVCMYDEDGPASTSQERVEQFGEAIWALYDLRQIWKSMGPRQETIVKGEQPGRNDPCPCGSGKKFKKCHGA
;
A
#
# COMPACT_ATOMS: atom_id res chain seq x y z
N VAL A 1 -16.08 19.39 -25.49
CA VAL A 1 -16.41 18.38 -26.50
C VAL A 1 -16.47 17.06 -25.73
N ALA A 2 -17.69 16.60 -25.42
CA ALA A 2 -17.94 15.37 -24.69
C ALA A 2 -17.62 14.16 -25.59
N GLY A 3 -16.67 13.32 -25.16
CA GLY A 3 -16.42 12.02 -25.74
C GLY A 3 -17.23 10.97 -25.00
N SER A 4 -18.29 10.47 -25.62
CA SER A 4 -19.07 9.32 -25.14
C SER A 4 -18.23 8.05 -25.22
N PHE A 5 -18.10 7.34 -24.10
CA PHE A 5 -17.67 5.95 -24.06
C PHE A 5 -18.86 5.01 -24.32
N PRO A 6 -18.71 3.94 -25.10
CA PRO A 6 -19.78 3.02 -25.38
C PRO A 6 -20.01 2.06 -24.20
N LEU A 7 -21.27 1.92 -23.82
CA LEU A 7 -21.80 0.88 -22.95
C LEU A 7 -21.55 -0.50 -23.60
N PHE A 8 -20.73 -1.34 -22.96
CA PHE A 8 -20.60 -2.74 -23.37
C PHE A 8 -21.70 -3.55 -22.68
N SER A 9 -22.63 -4.05 -23.51
CA SER A 9 -23.55 -5.12 -23.13
C SER A 9 -22.79 -6.44 -23.06
N LEU A 10 -22.88 -7.11 -21.92
CA LEU A 10 -22.43 -8.47 -21.72
C LEU A 10 -23.31 -9.42 -22.54
N GLU A 11 -22.78 -9.96 -23.65
CA GLU A 11 -23.30 -11.18 -24.24
C GLU A 11 -22.37 -12.34 -23.85
N ILE A 12 -22.88 -13.20 -22.97
CA ILE A 12 -22.27 -14.49 -22.65
C ILE A 12 -22.42 -15.38 -23.92
N SER A 13 -21.32 -15.65 -24.60
CA SER A 13 -21.27 -16.67 -25.63
C SER A 13 -20.20 -17.70 -25.24
N ALA A 14 -20.69 -18.86 -24.85
CA ALA A 14 -19.88 -20.05 -24.68
C ALA A 14 -19.29 -20.47 -26.01
N MET A 15 -18.05 -20.93 -25.98
CA MET A 15 -17.36 -21.95 -26.78
C MET A 15 -15.99 -21.49 -27.26
N SER A 16 -14.93 -22.00 -26.75
CA SER A 16 -14.14 -23.02 -27.48
C SER A 16 -12.82 -23.27 -26.76
N ASN A 17 -12.61 -24.51 -26.47
CA ASN A 17 -11.38 -25.08 -25.93
C ASN A 17 -10.27 -24.97 -27.00
N ASP A 18 -9.35 -24.02 -26.81
CA ASP A 18 -8.03 -24.05 -27.43
C ASP A 18 -7.00 -23.94 -26.32
N ALA A 19 -6.32 -25.05 -26.09
CA ALA A 19 -5.22 -25.13 -25.14
C ALA A 19 -4.09 -24.19 -25.59
N HIS A 20 -4.09 -22.98 -25.05
CA HIS A 20 -2.87 -22.18 -24.95
C HIS A 20 -2.11 -22.73 -23.75
N GLU A 21 -0.95 -23.29 -24.05
CA GLU A 21 0.07 -23.67 -23.08
C GLU A 21 0.39 -22.42 -22.23
N ALA A 22 -0.26 -22.32 -21.07
CA ALA A 22 0.09 -21.31 -20.09
C ALA A 22 1.55 -21.59 -19.70
N THR A 23 2.43 -20.70 -20.10
CA THR A 23 3.80 -20.65 -19.57
C THR A 23 3.63 -20.48 -18.06
N ALA A 24 3.84 -21.56 -17.31
CA ALA A 24 3.82 -21.52 -15.86
C ALA A 24 4.82 -20.46 -15.42
N LEU A 25 4.35 -19.44 -14.70
CA LEU A 25 5.19 -18.55 -13.96
C LEU A 25 6.04 -19.40 -13.00
N PRO A 26 7.31 -19.03 -12.75
CA PRO A 26 8.12 -19.77 -11.79
C PRO A 26 7.36 -19.85 -10.46
N ASP A 27 7.48 -21.01 -9.79
CA ASP A 27 6.95 -21.32 -8.45
C ASP A 27 7.54 -20.32 -7.42
N GLU A 28 7.15 -19.05 -7.47
CA GLU A 28 7.43 -18.12 -6.40
C GLU A 28 6.42 -18.38 -5.29
N PRO A 29 6.86 -18.40 -4.03
CA PRO A 29 5.99 -18.69 -2.90
C PRO A 29 4.92 -17.58 -2.80
N ALA A 30 3.73 -17.85 -3.31
CA ALA A 30 2.56 -16.98 -3.15
C ALA A 30 1.98 -17.15 -1.74
N LEU A 31 1.31 -16.12 -1.24
CA LEU A 31 0.56 -16.23 0.00
C LEU A 31 -0.64 -17.17 -0.23
N THR A 32 -0.55 -18.39 0.31
CA THR A 32 -1.64 -19.37 0.18
C THR A 32 -2.83 -18.96 1.06
N PRO A 33 -4.06 -19.44 0.79
CA PRO A 33 -5.20 -19.18 1.66
C PRO A 33 -4.95 -19.56 3.13
N GLU A 34 -4.23 -20.67 3.37
CA GLU A 34 -3.87 -21.11 4.73
C GLU A 34 -2.85 -20.16 5.37
N ALA A 35 -1.93 -19.60 4.60
CA ALA A 35 -0.95 -18.62 5.10
C ALA A 35 -1.62 -17.27 5.39
N LEU A 36 -2.65 -16.89 4.62
CA LEU A 36 -3.46 -15.71 4.89
C LEU A 36 -4.28 -15.87 6.18
N GLU A 37 -4.93 -17.03 6.36
CA GLU A 37 -5.64 -17.37 7.59
C GLU A 37 -4.69 -17.35 8.81
N GLU A 38 -3.49 -17.93 8.69
CA GLU A 38 -2.47 -17.86 9.74
C GLU A 38 -2.06 -16.42 10.09
N LEU A 39 -1.96 -15.55 9.09
CA LEU A 39 -1.61 -14.14 9.30
C LEU A 39 -2.72 -13.37 10.02
N ASP A 40 -3.98 -13.62 9.68
CA ASP A 40 -5.13 -13.03 10.36
C ASP A 40 -5.24 -13.52 11.82
N ASP A 41 -5.07 -14.81 12.05
CA ASP A 41 -4.99 -15.40 13.40
C ASP A 41 -3.85 -14.77 14.23
N LEU A 42 -2.69 -14.52 13.61
CA LEU A 42 -1.58 -13.85 14.28
C LEU A 42 -1.94 -12.41 14.66
N LEU A 43 -2.58 -11.65 13.77
CA LEU A 43 -3.04 -10.29 14.08
C LEU A 43 -4.06 -10.30 15.22
N ASP A 44 -4.99 -11.25 15.24
CA ASP A 44 -5.95 -11.43 16.34
C ASP A 44 -5.23 -11.72 17.66
N GLU A 45 -4.21 -12.59 17.66
CA GLU A 45 -3.39 -12.84 18.85
C GLU A 45 -2.64 -11.57 19.29
N LEU A 46 -2.09 -10.77 18.35
CA LEU A 46 -1.42 -9.51 18.66
C LEU A 46 -2.40 -8.49 19.29
N ARG A 47 -3.64 -8.39 18.78
CA ARG A 47 -4.69 -7.50 19.34
C ARG A 47 -5.01 -7.82 20.81
N THR A 48 -4.78 -9.04 21.27
CA THR A 48 -4.91 -9.35 22.71
C THR A 48 -3.86 -8.66 23.57
N ARG A 49 -2.77 -8.17 23.00
CA ARG A 49 -1.62 -7.55 23.67
C ARG A 49 -1.43 -6.07 23.33
N GLY A 50 -1.96 -5.63 22.20
CA GLY A 50 -1.90 -4.24 21.75
C GLY A 50 -3.26 -3.78 21.21
N GLU A 51 -3.86 -2.75 21.83
CA GLU A 51 -5.21 -2.27 21.46
C GLU A 51 -5.25 -1.61 20.07
N GLU A 52 -4.10 -1.13 19.58
CA GLU A 52 -3.99 -0.39 18.32
C GLU A 52 -3.55 -1.26 17.12
N ILE A 53 -3.46 -2.58 17.28
CA ILE A 53 -3.08 -3.47 16.19
C ILE A 53 -4.18 -3.46 15.12
N PRO A 54 -3.86 -3.05 13.87
CA PRO A 54 -4.86 -2.92 12.82
C PRO A 54 -5.35 -4.27 12.31
N GLN A 55 -6.52 -4.28 11.65
CA GLN A 55 -7.02 -5.45 10.94
C GLN A 55 -6.27 -5.64 9.62
N TRP A 56 -6.37 -6.86 9.04
CA TRP A 56 -5.60 -7.24 7.86
C TRP A 56 -5.84 -6.33 6.65
N GLU A 57 -7.07 -5.92 6.40
CA GLU A 57 -7.39 -4.99 5.29
C GLU A 57 -6.57 -3.68 5.38
N PHE A 58 -6.43 -3.10 6.58
CA PHE A 58 -5.57 -1.92 6.78
C PHE A 58 -4.09 -2.26 6.52
N CYS A 59 -3.64 -3.42 7.02
CA CYS A 59 -2.26 -3.88 6.81
C CYS A 59 -1.97 -4.04 5.32
N ASP A 60 -2.88 -4.60 4.54
CA ASP A 60 -2.70 -4.79 3.10
C ASP A 60 -2.58 -3.45 2.36
N GLY A 61 -3.43 -2.48 2.67
CA GLY A 61 -3.31 -1.12 2.14
C GLY A 61 -1.98 -0.45 2.51
N PHE A 62 -1.56 -0.60 3.77
CA PHE A 62 -0.27 -0.12 4.25
C PHE A 62 0.91 -0.75 3.49
N LEU A 63 0.94 -2.07 3.34
CA LEU A 63 1.98 -2.79 2.60
C LEU A 63 2.01 -2.39 1.13
N THR A 64 0.84 -2.23 0.51
CA THR A 64 0.72 -1.76 -0.87
C THR A 64 1.34 -0.38 -1.06
N ALA A 65 1.08 0.54 -0.14
CA ALA A 65 1.70 1.87 -0.18
C ALA A 65 3.22 1.80 -0.01
N LEU A 66 3.75 0.94 0.87
CA LEU A 66 5.19 0.73 0.99
C LEU A 66 5.83 0.24 -0.32
N ILE A 67 5.16 -0.67 -1.03
CA ILE A 67 5.61 -1.16 -2.35
C ILE A 67 5.59 -0.05 -3.41
N CYS A 68 4.66 0.90 -3.26
CA CYS A 68 4.55 2.07 -4.12
C CYS A 68 5.44 3.24 -3.70
N THR A 69 6.24 3.17 -2.63
CA THR A 69 7.20 4.23 -2.29
C THR A 69 8.38 4.27 -3.25
N ARG A 70 9.03 5.42 -3.33
CA ARG A 70 10.17 5.63 -4.21
C ARG A 70 11.45 4.92 -3.73
N ARG A 71 11.62 4.73 -2.43
CA ARG A 71 12.67 3.90 -1.83
C ARG A 71 12.06 2.70 -1.14
N GLU A 72 12.83 1.67 -0.99
CA GLU A 72 12.46 0.57 -0.10
C GLU A 72 12.52 1.04 1.35
N VAL A 73 11.39 0.95 2.07
CA VAL A 73 11.30 1.27 3.50
C VAL A 73 11.62 -0.02 4.28
N PRO A 74 12.70 -0.03 5.08
CA PRO A 74 13.09 -1.24 5.79
C PRO A 74 12.11 -1.60 6.92
N ALA A 75 12.02 -2.88 7.25
CA ALA A 75 11.13 -3.36 8.31
C ALA A 75 11.40 -2.70 9.67
N ALA A 76 12.64 -2.29 9.94
CA ALA A 76 12.98 -1.52 11.15
C ALA A 76 12.23 -0.19 11.26
N GLU A 77 11.82 0.41 10.15
CA GLU A 77 11.04 1.66 10.13
C GLU A 77 9.54 1.39 10.13
N TRP A 78 9.07 0.47 9.26
CA TRP A 78 7.62 0.33 9.08
C TRP A 78 6.94 -0.59 10.12
N LEU A 79 7.65 -1.59 10.68
CA LEU A 79 7.04 -2.53 11.61
C LEU A 79 6.52 -1.85 12.89
N PRO A 80 7.30 -0.97 13.59
CA PRO A 80 6.80 -0.26 14.75
C PRO A 80 5.69 0.73 14.41
N MET A 81 5.70 1.30 13.20
CA MET A 81 4.61 2.18 12.75
C MET A 81 3.31 1.41 12.51
N LEU A 82 3.40 0.20 11.93
CA LEU A 82 2.23 -0.63 11.68
C LEU A 82 1.62 -1.18 12.96
N LEU A 83 2.45 -1.55 13.95
CA LEU A 83 2.01 -2.23 15.17
C LEU A 83 1.86 -1.32 16.40
N GLY A 84 1.81 0.01 16.19
CA GLY A 84 1.37 0.97 17.20
C GLY A 84 2.45 1.60 18.08
N ASP A 85 3.71 1.13 18.05
CA ASP A 85 4.77 1.71 18.90
C ASP A 85 5.36 3.03 18.34
N GLY A 86 5.24 3.24 17.03
CA GLY A 86 5.88 4.37 16.34
C GLY A 86 7.42 4.30 16.36
N GLY A 87 8.05 5.20 15.62
CA GLY A 87 9.51 5.32 15.64
C GLY A 87 10.21 4.30 14.73
N THR A 88 11.48 3.99 15.08
CA THR A 88 12.36 3.11 14.30
C THR A 88 13.09 2.16 15.23
N LEU A 89 13.14 0.88 14.87
CA LEU A 89 13.93 -0.11 15.60
C LEU A 89 15.42 0.05 15.26
N GLU A 90 16.27 0.09 16.28
CA GLU A 90 17.71 0.09 16.07
C GLU A 90 18.19 -1.34 15.80
N ALA A 91 18.46 -1.64 14.54
CA ALA A 91 19.07 -2.91 14.12
C ALA A 91 20.35 -2.65 13.33
N ALA A 92 21.42 -3.37 13.64
CA ALA A 92 22.62 -3.34 12.81
C ALA A 92 22.36 -4.08 11.50
N GLU A 93 23.01 -3.65 10.43
CA GLU A 93 22.90 -4.29 9.12
C GLU A 93 23.21 -5.80 9.22
N GLY A 94 22.29 -6.63 8.69
CA GLY A 94 22.40 -8.09 8.73
C GLY A 94 22.10 -8.74 10.09
N GLN A 95 21.62 -7.98 11.07
CA GLN A 95 21.14 -8.52 12.34
C GLN A 95 19.61 -8.62 12.33
N PRO A 96 19.03 -9.61 13.04
CA PRO A 96 17.58 -9.67 13.22
C PRO A 96 17.07 -8.42 13.96
N LEU A 97 15.83 -8.02 13.66
CA LEU A 97 15.17 -6.93 14.36
C LEU A 97 15.03 -7.26 15.86
N PRO A 98 15.14 -6.26 16.73
CA PRO A 98 14.77 -6.41 18.14
C PRO A 98 13.35 -6.96 18.27
N LEU A 99 13.13 -7.78 19.29
CA LEU A 99 11.80 -8.29 19.60
C LEU A 99 10.94 -7.14 20.12
N MET A 100 9.81 -6.89 19.47
CA MET A 100 8.80 -5.95 19.95
C MET A 100 7.92 -6.59 21.03
N GLU A 101 7.50 -5.80 22.00
CA GLU A 101 6.72 -6.29 23.14
C GLU A 101 5.36 -6.91 22.76
N VAL A 102 4.80 -6.49 21.61
CA VAL A 102 3.53 -7.03 21.09
C VAL A 102 3.63 -8.50 20.70
N PHE A 103 4.83 -8.99 20.32
CA PHE A 103 5.03 -10.40 20.01
C PHE A 103 5.35 -11.21 21.29
N LYS A 104 4.84 -12.43 21.36
CA LYS A 104 5.11 -13.32 22.48
C LYS A 104 6.56 -13.78 22.55
N ASP A 105 7.21 -13.93 21.39
CA ASP A 105 8.60 -14.35 21.25
C ASP A 105 9.14 -14.03 19.85
N ALA A 106 10.45 -14.22 19.67
CA ALA A 106 11.14 -13.97 18.42
C ALA A 106 10.70 -14.89 17.26
N ALA A 107 10.17 -16.07 17.55
CA ALA A 107 9.68 -16.99 16.53
C ALA A 107 8.35 -16.47 15.94
N GLN A 108 7.45 -15.95 16.77
CA GLN A 108 6.21 -15.32 16.32
C GLN A 108 6.51 -14.07 15.47
N GLN A 109 7.43 -13.20 15.92
CA GLN A 109 7.83 -12.04 15.13
C GLN A 109 8.45 -12.44 13.78
N ALA A 110 9.31 -13.44 13.77
CA ALA A 110 9.92 -13.92 12.53
C ALA A 110 8.88 -14.51 11.57
N ARG A 111 7.89 -15.27 12.09
CA ARG A 111 6.82 -15.83 11.27
C ARG A 111 5.89 -14.76 10.70
N PHE A 112 5.54 -13.75 11.50
CA PHE A 112 4.78 -12.60 11.02
C PHE A 112 5.50 -11.89 9.86
N LEU A 113 6.79 -11.60 10.03
CA LEU A 113 7.60 -10.95 8.98
C LEU A 113 7.74 -11.81 7.72
N GLU A 114 7.81 -13.14 7.86
CA GLU A 114 7.84 -14.07 6.74
C GLU A 114 6.54 -14.00 5.94
N LEU A 115 5.36 -14.10 6.59
CA LEU A 115 4.06 -14.03 5.95
C LEU A 115 3.80 -12.68 5.29
N VAL A 116 4.11 -11.58 5.97
CA VAL A 116 4.04 -10.23 5.41
C VAL A 116 4.99 -10.09 4.21
N GLY A 117 6.18 -10.67 4.28
CA GLY A 117 7.13 -10.69 3.17
C GLY A 117 6.57 -11.38 1.93
N LEU A 118 5.90 -12.53 2.08
CA LEU A 118 5.23 -13.23 0.98
C LEU A 118 4.16 -12.34 0.33
N ARG A 119 3.33 -11.66 1.14
CA ARG A 119 2.33 -10.72 0.60
C ARG A 119 2.96 -9.54 -0.14
N MET A 120 4.02 -8.96 0.41
CA MET A 120 4.74 -7.85 -0.24
C MET A 120 5.34 -8.28 -1.59
N ASP A 121 5.85 -9.50 -1.70
CA ASP A 121 6.39 -10.04 -2.96
C ASP A 121 5.28 -10.29 -3.98
N GLU A 122 4.13 -10.80 -3.55
CA GLU A 122 2.94 -10.96 -4.38
C GLU A 122 2.44 -9.61 -4.91
N ILE A 123 2.23 -8.60 -4.03
CA ILE A 123 1.84 -7.24 -4.41
C ILE A 123 2.82 -6.66 -5.45
N ARG A 124 4.12 -6.83 -5.20
CA ARG A 124 5.17 -6.35 -6.11
C ARG A 124 5.07 -7.00 -7.47
N THR A 125 4.89 -8.32 -7.50
CA THR A 125 4.77 -9.11 -8.72
C THR A 125 3.54 -8.69 -9.53
N GLN A 126 2.40 -8.54 -8.89
CA GLN A 126 1.14 -8.13 -9.52
C GLN A 126 1.22 -6.68 -10.04
N LEU A 127 1.72 -5.72 -9.25
CA LEU A 127 1.87 -4.33 -9.70
C LEU A 127 2.98 -4.11 -10.74
N ASP A 128 3.88 -5.08 -10.90
CA ASP A 128 4.92 -5.05 -11.94
C ASP A 128 4.49 -5.78 -13.22
N ALA A 129 3.33 -6.47 -13.20
CA ALA A 129 2.78 -7.15 -14.36
C ALA A 129 2.24 -6.15 -15.41
N ASP A 130 2.49 -6.44 -16.71
CA ASP A 130 1.89 -5.67 -17.81
C ASP A 130 0.47 -6.17 -18.06
N VAL A 131 -0.48 -5.61 -17.32
CA VAL A 131 -1.92 -5.91 -17.42
C VAL A 131 -2.61 -4.85 -18.29
N LYS A 132 -3.71 -5.22 -18.96
CA LYS A 132 -4.46 -4.33 -19.84
C LYS A 132 -5.89 -4.09 -19.36
N THR A 133 -6.40 -4.98 -18.54
CA THR A 133 -7.75 -4.90 -17.95
C THR A 133 -7.70 -5.41 -16.51
N LEU A 134 -8.66 -5.02 -15.69
CA LEU A 134 -8.74 -5.50 -14.31
C LEU A 134 -9.21 -6.97 -14.21
N GLU A 135 -9.71 -7.54 -15.30
CA GLU A 135 -10.08 -8.96 -15.39
C GLU A 135 -8.89 -9.88 -15.72
N ASP A 136 -7.69 -9.35 -15.93
CA ASP A 136 -6.49 -10.17 -16.12
C ASP A 136 -6.13 -10.85 -14.79
N ASP A 137 -5.94 -12.17 -14.79
CA ASP A 137 -5.62 -12.98 -13.61
C ASP A 137 -4.34 -12.51 -12.87
N ARG A 138 -3.50 -11.71 -13.53
CA ARG A 138 -2.27 -11.13 -12.96
C ARG A 138 -2.49 -9.76 -12.34
N THR A 139 -3.71 -9.23 -12.42
CA THR A 139 -4.03 -7.92 -11.85
C THR A 139 -3.89 -7.95 -10.34
N PHE A 140 -3.38 -6.86 -9.78
CA PHE A 140 -3.30 -6.69 -8.34
C PHE A 140 -4.68 -6.84 -7.70
N GLN A 141 -4.75 -7.74 -6.73
CA GLN A 141 -5.95 -8.03 -5.96
C GLN A 141 -5.72 -7.55 -4.51
N PRO A 142 -6.25 -6.39 -4.11
CA PRO A 142 -6.19 -5.94 -2.73
C PRO A 142 -7.09 -6.78 -1.83
N GLU A 143 -6.65 -7.02 -0.61
CA GLU A 143 -7.42 -7.69 0.43
C GLU A 143 -8.44 -6.72 1.05
N ALA A 144 -9.46 -6.38 0.29
CA ALA A 144 -10.55 -5.49 0.71
C ALA A 144 -11.84 -6.28 0.89
N MET A 145 -12.53 -6.07 2.00
CA MET A 145 -13.76 -6.79 2.35
C MET A 145 -14.98 -5.87 2.31
N ASP A 146 -16.08 -6.34 1.73
CA ASP A 146 -17.38 -5.70 1.85
C ASP A 146 -18.05 -6.10 3.17
N MET A 147 -17.65 -5.43 4.24
CA MET A 147 -18.19 -5.67 5.59
C MET A 147 -19.70 -5.41 5.65
N ARG A 148 -20.22 -4.41 4.90
CA ARG A 148 -21.67 -4.13 4.84
C ARG A 148 -22.41 -5.29 4.21
N GLY A 149 -21.90 -5.82 3.10
CA GLY A 149 -22.46 -6.99 2.43
C GLY A 149 -22.42 -8.23 3.30
N ALA A 150 -21.32 -8.49 3.98
CA ALA A 150 -21.18 -9.59 4.91
C ALA A 150 -22.22 -9.52 6.04
N ILE A 151 -22.36 -8.36 6.70
CA ILE A 151 -23.31 -8.15 7.79
C ILE A 151 -24.76 -8.25 7.29
N LEU A 152 -25.09 -7.67 6.14
CA LEU A 152 -26.44 -7.75 5.56
C LEU A 152 -26.82 -9.18 5.15
N SER A 153 -25.84 -10.04 4.88
CA SER A 153 -26.08 -11.46 4.56
C SER A 153 -26.39 -12.31 5.79
N LEU A 154 -26.11 -11.80 7.02
CA LEU A 154 -26.47 -12.50 8.27
C LEU A 154 -27.97 -12.37 8.55
N PRO A 155 -28.56 -13.36 9.27
CA PRO A 155 -29.90 -13.21 9.87
C PRO A 155 -29.99 -11.93 10.68
N GLU A 156 -31.15 -11.28 10.69
CA GLU A 156 -31.34 -9.97 11.34
C GLU A 156 -30.98 -10.00 12.84
N GLU A 157 -31.25 -11.12 13.51
CA GLU A 157 -30.94 -11.36 14.92
C GLU A 157 -29.44 -11.53 15.23
N GLU A 158 -28.60 -11.79 14.20
CA GLU A 158 -27.15 -11.99 14.34
C GLU A 158 -26.35 -10.76 13.90
N ARG A 159 -27.05 -9.72 13.37
CA ARG A 159 -26.39 -8.48 12.98
C ARG A 159 -25.96 -7.67 14.19
N PRO A 160 -24.75 -7.07 14.18
CA PRO A 160 -24.33 -6.19 15.26
C PRO A 160 -25.28 -5.00 15.43
N ASP A 161 -25.58 -4.63 16.66
CA ASP A 161 -26.64 -3.70 17.01
C ASP A 161 -26.35 -2.24 16.63
N ASP A 162 -25.12 -1.77 16.62
CA ASP A 162 -24.78 -0.39 16.26
C ASP A 162 -23.28 -0.25 15.99
N GLY A 163 -22.93 0.36 14.90
CA GLY A 163 -21.56 0.75 14.54
C GLY A 163 -21.52 1.35 13.16
N GLU A 164 -20.65 2.31 12.93
CA GLU A 164 -20.32 2.75 11.59
C GLU A 164 -19.56 1.61 10.90
N ILE A 165 -20.23 0.93 9.97
CA ILE A 165 -19.63 -0.14 9.18
C ILE A 165 -18.90 0.53 8.01
N PRO A 166 -17.60 0.34 7.87
CA PRO A 166 -16.83 0.97 6.81
C PRO A 166 -17.33 0.55 5.43
N SER A 167 -17.18 1.44 4.47
CA SER A 167 -17.49 1.18 3.07
C SER A 167 -16.47 0.23 2.46
N PHE A 168 -16.84 -0.48 1.40
CA PHE A 168 -15.93 -1.35 0.65
C PHE A 168 -14.65 -0.62 0.26
N GLY A 169 -13.48 -1.19 0.61
CA GLY A 169 -12.16 -0.65 0.34
C GLY A 169 -11.74 0.56 1.20
N GLN A 170 -12.58 1.04 2.12
CA GLN A 170 -12.29 2.22 2.93
C GLN A 170 -11.12 1.97 3.90
N ILE A 171 -11.13 0.86 4.59
CA ILE A 171 -10.08 0.51 5.55
C ILE A 171 -8.75 0.27 4.85
N TRP A 172 -8.79 -0.37 3.69
CA TRP A 172 -7.62 -0.53 2.83
C TRP A 172 -7.01 0.82 2.42
N ALA A 173 -7.85 1.74 1.96
CA ALA A 173 -7.41 3.08 1.57
C ALA A 173 -6.85 3.88 2.74
N LEU A 174 -7.42 3.76 3.95
CA LEU A 174 -6.87 4.37 5.16
C LEU A 174 -5.48 3.83 5.49
N GLY A 175 -5.25 2.52 5.35
CA GLY A 175 -3.93 1.91 5.52
C GLY A 175 -2.91 2.45 4.51
N PHE A 176 -3.31 2.60 3.25
CA PHE A 176 -2.48 3.20 2.22
C PHE A 176 -2.12 4.65 2.54
N MET A 177 -3.11 5.48 2.85
CA MET A 177 -2.90 6.90 3.14
C MET A 177 -2.12 7.12 4.42
N PHE A 178 -2.19 6.21 5.39
CA PHE A 178 -1.34 6.26 6.58
C PHE A 178 0.16 6.24 6.21
N VAL A 179 0.57 5.43 5.25
CA VAL A 179 1.96 5.43 4.75
C VAL A 179 2.29 6.72 4.01
N VAL A 180 1.38 7.23 3.19
CA VAL A 180 1.58 8.50 2.47
C VAL A 180 1.86 9.65 3.43
N GLU A 181 1.15 9.71 4.55
CA GLU A 181 1.30 10.74 5.57
C GLU A 181 2.58 10.58 6.40
N ASN A 182 2.92 9.35 6.82
CA ASN A 182 4.05 9.10 7.70
C ASN A 182 5.40 9.10 6.98
N TRP A 183 5.44 8.84 5.68
CA TRP A 183 6.62 8.95 4.83
C TRP A 183 6.46 10.02 3.75
N ALA A 184 5.90 11.19 4.11
CA ALA A 184 5.58 12.27 3.18
C ALA A 184 6.73 12.68 2.25
N GLU A 185 7.99 12.47 2.66
CA GLU A 185 9.15 12.75 1.82
C GLU A 185 9.24 11.82 0.61
N GLU A 186 8.80 10.56 0.75
CA GLU A 186 8.82 9.59 -0.34
C GLU A 186 7.72 9.87 -1.38
N TRP A 187 6.68 10.60 -0.97
CA TRP A 187 5.54 11.01 -1.80
C TRP A 187 5.61 12.47 -2.24
N ALA A 188 6.75 13.13 -2.00
CA ALA A 188 6.94 14.52 -2.40
C ALA A 188 6.83 14.66 -3.92
N ALA A 189 6.03 15.62 -4.38
CA ALA A 189 5.80 15.87 -5.79
C ALA A 189 7.10 16.07 -6.56
N PRO A 190 7.29 15.42 -7.71
CA PRO A 190 8.44 15.60 -8.55
C PRO A 190 8.50 17.05 -9.10
N ARG A 191 9.70 17.48 -9.52
CA ARG A 191 9.88 18.81 -10.11
C ARG A 191 9.21 18.97 -11.48
N ASP A 192 9.08 17.87 -12.19
CA ASP A 192 8.33 17.83 -13.42
C ASP A 192 6.84 18.01 -13.13
N LYS A 193 6.21 18.98 -13.79
CA LYS A 193 4.81 19.32 -13.51
C LYS A 193 3.82 18.29 -14.01
N GLU A 194 4.14 17.59 -15.07
CA GLU A 194 3.29 16.55 -15.63
C GLU A 194 3.29 15.34 -14.71
N ALA A 195 4.47 14.87 -14.30
CA ALA A 195 4.61 13.80 -13.31
C ALA A 195 4.01 14.17 -11.95
N ALA A 196 4.09 15.43 -11.51
CA ALA A 196 3.42 15.91 -10.30
C ALA A 196 1.89 15.89 -10.43
N GLY A 197 1.36 16.18 -11.62
CA GLY A 197 -0.06 16.05 -11.92
C GLY A 197 -0.53 14.62 -11.81
N TRP A 198 0.15 13.68 -12.44
CA TRP A 198 -0.16 12.25 -12.38
C TRP A 198 -0.09 11.69 -10.96
N LEU A 199 0.93 12.08 -10.18
CA LEU A 199 1.01 11.70 -8.77
C LEU A 199 -0.22 12.16 -7.99
N ASN A 200 -0.62 13.44 -8.15
CA ASN A 200 -1.80 13.97 -7.47
C ASN A 200 -3.09 13.28 -7.91
N GLU A 201 -3.27 13.01 -9.20
CA GLU A 201 -4.44 12.29 -9.72
C GLU A 201 -4.51 10.88 -9.13
N ALA A 202 -3.39 10.16 -9.12
CA ALA A 202 -3.32 8.83 -8.55
C ALA A 202 -3.60 8.80 -7.04
N LEU A 203 -3.02 9.72 -6.25
CA LEU A 203 -3.31 9.82 -4.82
C LEU A 203 -4.77 10.22 -4.55
N ASN A 204 -5.36 11.09 -5.37
CA ASN A 204 -6.76 11.48 -5.22
C ASN A 204 -7.71 10.29 -5.46
N ALA A 205 -7.40 9.36 -6.35
CA ALA A 205 -8.18 8.15 -6.56
C ALA A 205 -8.20 7.27 -5.30
N VAL A 206 -7.06 7.14 -4.60
CA VAL A 206 -7.02 6.41 -3.31
C VAL A 206 -7.72 7.20 -2.20
N VAL A 207 -7.52 8.52 -2.12
CA VAL A 207 -8.19 9.39 -1.14
C VAL A 207 -9.71 9.30 -1.26
N ALA A 208 -10.27 9.19 -2.47
CA ALA A 208 -11.71 9.05 -2.67
C ALA A 208 -12.28 7.81 -1.95
N LEU A 209 -11.50 6.75 -1.80
CA LEU A 209 -11.90 5.55 -1.06
C LEU A 209 -11.87 5.72 0.46
N THR A 210 -11.17 6.71 1.01
CA THR A 210 -11.17 6.97 2.45
C THR A 210 -12.48 7.57 2.94
N GLU A 211 -13.24 8.18 2.05
CA GLU A 211 -14.56 8.74 2.34
C GLU A 211 -15.63 7.64 2.39
N ASP A 212 -16.73 7.92 3.08
CA ASP A 212 -17.85 6.99 3.16
C ASP A 212 -18.62 6.91 1.84
N ASP A 213 -19.05 5.69 1.45
CA ASP A 213 -19.99 5.49 0.33
C ASP A 213 -21.40 5.85 0.79
N THR A 214 -21.86 7.05 0.43
CA THR A 214 -23.20 7.56 0.73
C THR A 214 -24.17 7.41 -0.43
N SER A 215 -23.70 6.89 -1.57
CA SER A 215 -24.52 6.64 -2.74
C SER A 215 -25.44 5.42 -2.54
N LYS A 216 -26.43 5.27 -3.41
CA LYS A 216 -27.37 4.16 -3.28
C LYS A 216 -26.67 2.83 -3.53
N PRO A 217 -26.78 1.85 -2.60
CA PRO A 217 -26.24 0.51 -2.84
C PRO A 217 -26.94 -0.19 -4.03
N GLU A 218 -26.15 -0.80 -4.90
CA GLU A 218 -26.65 -1.48 -6.11
C GLU A 218 -26.06 -2.88 -6.30
N VAL A 219 -24.89 -3.14 -5.72
CA VAL A 219 -24.18 -4.41 -5.82
C VAL A 219 -23.74 -4.93 -4.44
N CYS A 220 -23.43 -6.20 -4.33
CA CYS A 220 -22.76 -6.81 -3.16
C CYS A 220 -21.41 -7.32 -3.60
N MET A 221 -20.34 -6.85 -2.94
CA MET A 221 -18.97 -7.29 -3.23
C MET A 221 -18.57 -8.51 -2.38
N TYR A 222 -19.38 -8.86 -1.36
CA TYR A 222 -19.18 -10.01 -0.51
C TYR A 222 -19.71 -11.31 -1.13
N ASP A 223 -20.89 -11.26 -1.73
CA ASP A 223 -21.57 -12.39 -2.36
C ASP A 223 -22.37 -11.91 -3.57
N GLU A 224 -22.16 -12.53 -4.73
CA GLU A 224 -22.79 -12.14 -5.99
C GLU A 224 -24.34 -12.13 -5.89
N ASP A 225 -24.91 -13.05 -5.13
CA ASP A 225 -26.37 -13.15 -4.86
C ASP A 225 -26.80 -12.42 -3.57
N GLY A 226 -25.87 -11.73 -2.90
CA GLY A 226 -26.08 -11.06 -1.63
C GLY A 226 -26.90 -9.78 -1.73
N PRO A 227 -27.37 -9.24 -0.59
CA PRO A 227 -28.08 -7.97 -0.56
C PRO A 227 -27.16 -6.81 -0.93
N ALA A 228 -27.63 -5.87 -1.77
CA ALA A 228 -26.85 -4.73 -2.20
C ALA A 228 -26.32 -3.91 -1.00
N SER A 229 -25.03 -3.69 -0.96
CA SER A 229 -24.27 -3.06 0.12
C SER A 229 -23.34 -1.94 -0.34
N THR A 230 -22.95 -1.97 -1.62
CA THR A 230 -21.96 -1.08 -2.24
C THR A 230 -22.59 -0.38 -3.44
N SER A 231 -22.31 0.90 -3.63
CA SER A 231 -22.77 1.64 -4.81
C SER A 231 -21.94 1.32 -6.05
N GLN A 232 -22.53 1.50 -7.23
CA GLN A 232 -21.78 1.38 -8.49
C GLN A 232 -20.65 2.42 -8.57
N GLU A 233 -20.86 3.62 -8.04
CA GLU A 233 -19.84 4.66 -7.96
C GLU A 233 -18.63 4.22 -7.13
N ARG A 234 -18.86 3.55 -6.00
CA ARG A 234 -17.78 3.01 -5.16
C ARG A 234 -16.99 1.92 -5.88
N VAL A 235 -17.63 1.04 -6.63
CA VAL A 235 -16.94 0.02 -7.44
C VAL A 235 -16.07 0.67 -8.52
N GLU A 236 -16.56 1.72 -9.17
CA GLU A 236 -15.80 2.48 -10.16
C GLU A 236 -14.59 3.18 -9.52
N GLN A 237 -14.77 3.85 -8.38
CA GLN A 237 -13.68 4.47 -7.61
C GLN A 237 -12.62 3.44 -7.20
N PHE A 238 -13.04 2.25 -6.78
CA PHE A 238 -12.12 1.17 -6.42
C PHE A 238 -11.29 0.73 -7.62
N GLY A 239 -11.91 0.53 -8.78
CA GLY A 239 -11.22 0.23 -10.03
C GLY A 239 -10.25 1.33 -10.45
N GLU A 240 -10.64 2.60 -10.32
CA GLU A 240 -9.76 3.75 -10.59
C GLU A 240 -8.55 3.77 -9.64
N ALA A 241 -8.74 3.47 -8.35
CA ALA A 241 -7.66 3.38 -7.38
C ALA A 241 -6.67 2.25 -7.74
N ILE A 242 -7.15 1.08 -8.17
CA ILE A 242 -6.26 0.00 -8.61
C ILE A 242 -5.39 0.46 -9.81
N TRP A 243 -5.97 1.10 -10.82
CA TRP A 243 -5.20 1.66 -11.93
C TRP A 243 -4.19 2.71 -11.48
N ALA A 244 -4.57 3.55 -10.53
CA ALA A 244 -3.69 4.56 -9.96
C ALA A 244 -2.43 3.97 -9.33
N LEU A 245 -2.51 2.78 -8.73
CA LEU A 245 -1.33 2.08 -8.17
C LEU A 245 -0.33 1.69 -9.26
N TYR A 246 -0.80 1.20 -10.41
CA TYR A 246 0.07 0.92 -11.57
C TYR A 246 0.77 2.17 -12.06
N ASP A 247 0.05 3.30 -12.14
CA ASP A 247 0.62 4.59 -12.54
C ASP A 247 1.67 5.07 -11.54
N LEU A 248 1.39 5.00 -10.24
CA LEU A 248 2.34 5.32 -9.17
C LEU A 248 3.62 4.48 -9.28
N ARG A 249 3.45 3.17 -9.48
CA ARG A 249 4.57 2.24 -9.61
C ARG A 249 5.43 2.59 -10.83
N GLN A 250 4.82 2.93 -11.96
CA GLN A 250 5.53 3.33 -13.18
C GLN A 250 6.22 4.69 -13.04
N ILE A 251 5.58 5.68 -12.42
CA ILE A 251 6.16 7.00 -12.17
C ILE A 251 7.48 6.84 -11.39
N TRP A 252 7.46 6.11 -10.29
CA TRP A 252 8.66 5.96 -9.46
C TRP A 252 9.75 5.14 -10.14
N LYS A 253 9.40 4.08 -10.86
CA LYS A 253 10.36 3.32 -11.68
C LYS A 253 11.03 4.19 -12.74
N SER A 254 10.28 5.06 -13.41
CA SER A 254 10.79 5.94 -14.45
C SER A 254 11.78 6.99 -13.93
N MET A 255 11.57 7.46 -12.70
CA MET A 255 12.42 8.47 -12.06
C MET A 255 13.65 7.91 -11.36
N GLY A 256 13.68 6.60 -11.12
CA GLY A 256 14.74 5.94 -10.37
C GLY A 256 14.85 6.43 -8.91
N PRO A 257 15.88 5.97 -8.17
CA PRO A 257 16.04 6.31 -6.76
C PRO A 257 16.19 7.81 -6.55
N ARG A 258 15.69 8.31 -5.41
CA ARG A 258 15.78 9.72 -5.03
C ARG A 258 17.25 10.12 -4.95
N GLN A 259 17.64 11.14 -5.72
CA GLN A 259 18.97 11.73 -5.57
C GLN A 259 18.95 12.67 -4.37
N GLU A 260 19.64 12.29 -3.31
CA GLU A 260 19.87 13.20 -2.21
C GLU A 260 20.65 14.43 -2.71
N THR A 261 20.10 15.61 -2.44
CA THR A 261 20.83 16.84 -2.70
C THR A 261 22.00 16.85 -1.71
N ILE A 262 23.22 16.64 -2.19
CA ILE A 262 24.41 16.85 -1.38
C ILE A 262 24.37 18.33 -0.95
N VAL A 263 23.85 18.60 0.23
CA VAL A 263 24.01 19.88 0.87
C VAL A 263 25.51 20.01 1.17
N LYS A 264 26.22 20.75 0.32
CA LYS A 264 27.60 21.11 0.63
C LYS A 264 27.56 21.77 2.01
N GLY A 265 28.16 21.09 3.01
CA GLY A 265 28.29 21.66 4.34
C GLY A 265 28.79 23.09 4.23
N GLU A 266 28.35 23.97 5.12
CA GLU A 266 28.69 25.40 5.11
C GLU A 266 30.18 25.55 4.85
N GLN A 267 30.53 25.95 3.65
CA GLN A 267 31.90 26.31 3.35
C GLN A 267 32.17 27.64 4.10
N PRO A 268 33.28 27.71 4.82
CA PRO A 268 33.62 28.94 5.49
C PRO A 268 33.57 30.11 4.53
N GLY A 269 32.91 31.18 4.94
CA GLY A 269 32.85 32.41 4.16
C GLY A 269 34.26 32.89 3.81
N ARG A 270 34.39 33.58 2.70
CA ARG A 270 35.69 34.04 2.18
C ARG A 270 36.53 34.80 3.22
N ASN A 271 35.88 35.43 4.18
CA ASN A 271 36.50 36.25 5.26
C ASN A 271 36.59 35.52 6.62
N ASP A 272 36.01 34.35 6.76
CA ASP A 272 36.01 33.59 8.01
C ASP A 272 37.38 33.00 8.35
N PRO A 273 37.66 32.70 9.61
CA PRO A 273 38.87 31.99 9.99
C PRO A 273 39.00 30.66 9.25
N CYS A 274 40.17 30.38 8.76
CA CYS A 274 40.38 29.10 8.06
C CYS A 274 40.26 27.90 9.02
N PRO A 275 39.45 26.89 8.72
CA PRO A 275 39.24 25.74 9.60
C PRO A 275 40.52 24.90 9.86
N CYS A 276 41.60 25.14 9.11
CA CYS A 276 42.89 24.48 9.36
C CYS A 276 43.63 24.99 10.61
N GLY A 277 43.08 25.94 11.39
CA GLY A 277 43.69 26.46 12.60
C GLY A 277 44.89 27.43 12.39
N SER A 278 45.13 27.86 11.12
CA SER A 278 46.25 28.76 10.80
C SER A 278 46.04 30.20 11.25
N GLY A 279 44.88 30.57 11.77
CA GLY A 279 44.52 31.96 12.14
C GLY A 279 44.35 32.90 10.93
N LYS A 280 44.56 32.45 9.71
CA LYS A 280 44.38 33.24 8.49
C LYS A 280 42.95 33.19 8.01
N LYS A 281 42.49 34.25 7.31
CA LYS A 281 41.20 34.23 6.63
C LYS A 281 41.19 33.14 5.56
N PHE A 282 40.04 32.43 5.38
CA PHE A 282 39.87 31.32 4.43
C PHE A 282 40.40 31.66 3.03
N LYS A 283 40.06 32.83 2.47
CA LYS A 283 40.54 33.34 1.18
C LYS A 283 42.06 33.51 1.08
N LYS A 284 42.79 33.54 2.19
CA LYS A 284 44.25 33.70 2.23
C LYS A 284 44.97 32.42 2.62
N CYS A 285 44.23 31.30 2.71
CA CYS A 285 44.77 30.01 3.10
C CYS A 285 44.30 28.91 2.13
N HIS A 286 43.10 28.36 2.32
CA HIS A 286 42.56 27.26 1.52
C HIS A 286 41.46 27.69 0.54
N GLY A 287 41.08 28.96 0.52
CA GLY A 287 40.14 29.55 -0.45
C GLY A 287 40.84 30.48 -1.48
N ALA A 288 42.13 30.30 -1.68
CA ALA A 288 42.89 31.06 -2.69
C ALA A 288 42.76 30.42 -4.07
#